data_63a52e83824e5849f2815c1d78353178
#
_entry.id   63a52e83824e5849f2815c1d78353178
#
_cell.length_a   1.000
_cell.length_b   1.000
_cell.length_c   1.000
_cell.angle_alpha   90.00
_cell.angle_beta   90.00
_cell.angle_gamma   90.00
#
_symmetry.space_group_name_H-M   'P 1'
#
loop_
_entity.id
_entity.type
_entity.pdbx_description
1 polymer ?
#
loop_
_entity_poly.entity_id
_entity_poly.type
_entity_poly.pdbx_seq_one_letter_code
_entity_poly.pdbx_strand_id
1 'polypeptide(L)'
;MRGLFFVILFFVSTVFLNAQQQTNFTQFYSNEIIFNPAVSGSKTYNPLVIQTRQQWLGFEGAPLSTSISYHKLVDQNNAFGGIFNFEQTYPSIKIELQPVYAFHVPLNSKTTNLSFGLAPSLMYYSINFDLEDLPQNQDPAFSGSTYSSASIDFSSGIYLYNKRLSIGLSCVNMIQSSFDGEVLVQSNQTVGKTSFGKNLRERIYYYLVSYNFDIINNDWKLEPIIFSRTFNNQNIVTDFITRIKYLDNNWLSLAYRTDGTTSFGFGFKANKMHIGYSYDYQLSSSIMSYNYGTHEIVLSFYIPAFQHNRHTNFWIF
;
A
#
# COMPACT_ATOMS: atom_id res chain seq x y z
N MET A 1 33.80 4.38 -36.44
CA MET A 1 32.69 5.13 -35.85
C MET A 1 31.43 4.31 -35.56
N ARG A 2 31.06 3.32 -36.39
CA ARG A 2 29.88 2.43 -36.13
C ARG A 2 30.03 1.53 -34.89
N GLY A 3 31.24 1.05 -34.55
CA GLY A 3 31.46 0.21 -33.38
C GLY A 3 31.37 0.96 -32.03
N LEU A 4 31.70 2.25 -32.00
CA LEU A 4 31.62 3.07 -30.79
C LEU A 4 30.15 3.37 -30.42
N PHE A 5 29.26 3.45 -31.41
CA PHE A 5 27.83 3.68 -31.19
C PHE A 5 27.13 2.47 -30.54
N PHE A 6 27.54 1.24 -30.90
CA PHE A 6 27.05 0.01 -30.27
C PHE A 6 27.57 -0.20 -28.85
N VAL A 7 28.78 0.21 -28.54
CA VAL A 7 29.33 0.15 -27.17
C VAL A 7 28.64 1.15 -26.25
N ILE A 8 28.33 2.35 -26.74
CA ILE A 8 27.58 3.36 -25.96
C ILE A 8 26.13 2.89 -25.75
N LEU A 9 25.51 2.25 -26.72
CA LEU A 9 24.15 1.70 -26.59
C LEU A 9 24.09 0.54 -25.58
N PHE A 10 25.15 -0.25 -25.47
CA PHE A 10 25.24 -1.37 -24.51
C PHE A 10 25.45 -0.87 -23.06
N PHE A 11 26.13 0.27 -22.87
CA PHE A 11 26.34 0.86 -21.54
C PHE A 11 25.12 1.63 -21.00
N VAL A 12 24.18 2.03 -21.85
CA VAL A 12 22.94 2.71 -21.44
C VAL A 12 21.87 1.73 -20.94
N SER A 13 22.04 0.41 -21.17
CA SER A 13 21.06 -0.61 -20.81
C SER A 13 21.31 -1.31 -19.46
N THR A 14 22.15 -0.77 -18.56
CA THR A 14 22.15 -1.22 -17.16
C THR A 14 20.93 -0.67 -16.44
N VAL A 15 19.77 -1.22 -16.76
CA VAL A 15 18.55 -1.03 -15.97
C VAL A 15 18.81 -1.71 -14.62
N PHE A 16 18.91 -0.93 -13.57
CA PHE A 16 18.93 -1.45 -12.20
C PHE A 16 17.59 -2.13 -11.93
N LEU A 17 17.58 -3.45 -11.99
CA LEU A 17 16.40 -4.26 -11.62
C LEU A 17 16.28 -4.23 -10.09
N ASN A 18 15.52 -3.28 -9.57
CA ASN A 18 15.08 -3.32 -8.18
C ASN A 18 13.85 -4.22 -8.12
N ALA A 19 14.01 -5.45 -7.58
CA ALA A 19 12.98 -6.48 -7.61
C ALA A 19 12.05 -6.50 -6.38
N GLN A 20 12.23 -5.61 -5.41
CA GLN A 20 11.37 -5.56 -4.22
C GLN A 20 10.24 -4.57 -4.42
N GLN A 21 9.06 -5.06 -4.75
CA GLN A 21 7.84 -4.24 -4.83
C GLN A 21 7.05 -4.37 -3.53
N GLN A 22 6.74 -3.24 -2.89
CA GLN A 22 5.72 -3.19 -1.85
C GLN A 22 4.35 -3.35 -2.50
N THR A 23 3.40 -3.97 -1.77
CA THR A 23 2.04 -4.17 -2.27
C THR A 23 1.38 -2.85 -2.67
N ASN A 24 0.91 -2.79 -3.90
CA ASN A 24 0.25 -1.64 -4.48
C ASN A 24 -1.25 -1.92 -4.60
N PHE A 25 -2.02 -1.47 -3.61
CA PHE A 25 -3.47 -1.53 -3.68
C PHE A 25 -4.02 -0.52 -4.69
N THR A 26 -4.92 -0.95 -5.55
CA THR A 26 -5.56 -0.11 -6.57
C THR A 26 -6.66 0.76 -5.95
N GLN A 27 -7.42 0.20 -4.99
CA GLN A 27 -8.47 0.92 -4.27
C GLN A 27 -7.92 1.61 -2.99
N PHE A 28 -6.71 2.17 -3.04
CA PHE A 28 -6.09 2.84 -1.90
C PHE A 28 -6.96 3.96 -1.31
N TYR A 29 -7.79 4.61 -2.13
CA TYR A 29 -8.75 5.64 -1.71
C TYR A 29 -9.83 5.12 -0.75
N SER A 30 -10.00 3.82 -0.62
CA SER A 30 -10.86 3.19 0.37
C SER A 30 -10.15 2.94 1.71
N ASN A 31 -8.80 2.95 1.72
CA ASN A 31 -7.97 2.63 2.88
C ASN A 31 -6.67 3.47 2.92
N GLU A 32 -6.83 4.78 2.85
CA GLU A 32 -5.71 5.74 2.74
C GLU A 32 -4.72 5.68 3.91
N ILE A 33 -5.14 5.21 5.10
CA ILE A 33 -4.29 5.11 6.29
C ILE A 33 -3.08 4.20 6.09
N ILE A 34 -3.15 3.20 5.19
CA ILE A 34 -2.04 2.30 4.87
C ILE A 34 -0.82 3.07 4.33
N PHE A 35 -1.07 4.13 3.59
CA PHE A 35 -0.03 4.92 2.93
C PHE A 35 0.31 6.20 3.70
N ASN A 36 -0.65 6.74 4.48
CA ASN A 36 -0.45 7.97 5.20
C ASN A 36 -1.06 7.90 6.61
N PRO A 37 -0.25 7.81 7.67
CA PRO A 37 -0.75 7.74 9.03
C PRO A 37 -1.54 8.99 9.47
N ALA A 38 -1.32 10.14 8.82
CA ALA A 38 -2.06 11.37 9.12
C ALA A 38 -3.54 11.31 8.73
N VAL A 39 -3.97 10.31 7.95
CA VAL A 39 -5.38 10.08 7.62
C VAL A 39 -6.18 9.53 8.80
N SER A 40 -5.51 8.93 9.81
CA SER A 40 -6.18 8.39 11.00
C SER A 40 -7.10 9.44 11.63
N GLY A 41 -8.39 9.12 11.84
CA GLY A 41 -9.38 10.03 12.43
C GLY A 41 -9.93 11.13 11.50
N SER A 42 -9.54 11.17 10.23
CA SER A 42 -10.03 12.18 9.28
C SER A 42 -11.47 11.96 8.82
N LYS A 43 -11.99 10.74 8.96
CA LYS A 43 -13.37 10.40 8.56
C LYS A 43 -14.35 10.72 9.70
N THR A 44 -15.62 10.90 9.36
CA THR A 44 -16.70 11.20 10.32
C THR A 44 -17.22 9.97 11.07
N TYR A 45 -16.77 8.82 10.67
CA TYR A 45 -17.06 7.50 11.24
C TYR A 45 -15.72 6.81 11.53
N ASN A 46 -15.79 5.70 12.26
CA ASN A 46 -14.62 4.89 12.54
C ASN A 46 -14.58 3.73 11.53
N PRO A 47 -13.78 3.82 10.47
CA PRO A 47 -13.70 2.75 9.48
C PRO A 47 -12.93 1.55 10.01
N LEU A 48 -13.48 0.35 9.83
CA LEU A 48 -12.76 -0.91 9.84
C LEU A 48 -12.70 -1.40 8.41
N VAL A 49 -11.51 -1.49 7.83
CA VAL A 49 -11.33 -1.86 6.43
C VAL A 49 -10.53 -3.15 6.33
N ILE A 50 -11.02 -4.08 5.53
CA ILE A 50 -10.33 -5.30 5.13
C ILE A 50 -10.16 -5.21 3.63
N GLN A 51 -8.92 -5.26 3.15
CA GLN A 51 -8.56 -5.14 1.75
C GLN A 51 -7.66 -6.29 1.36
N THR A 52 -8.05 -7.05 0.34
CA THR A 52 -7.30 -8.20 -0.14
C THR A 52 -7.06 -8.07 -1.64
N ARG A 53 -5.82 -8.29 -2.05
CA ARG A 53 -5.37 -8.24 -3.43
C ARG A 53 -4.67 -9.52 -3.80
N GLN A 54 -5.17 -10.22 -4.82
CA GLN A 54 -4.53 -11.34 -5.48
C GLN A 54 -3.94 -10.87 -6.80
N GLN A 55 -2.63 -10.79 -6.86
CA GLN A 55 -1.92 -10.41 -8.08
C GLN A 55 -1.75 -11.64 -8.98
N TRP A 56 -1.84 -11.46 -10.30
CA TRP A 56 -1.63 -12.49 -11.33
C TRP A 56 -2.39 -13.79 -11.03
N LEU A 57 -3.71 -13.70 -10.90
CA LEU A 57 -4.55 -14.85 -10.59
C LEU A 57 -4.32 -16.00 -11.57
N GLY A 58 -4.14 -17.22 -11.06
CA GLY A 58 -3.83 -18.43 -11.84
C GLY A 58 -2.33 -18.70 -12.02
N PHE A 59 -1.47 -17.78 -11.58
CA PHE A 59 -0.02 -18.04 -11.55
C PHE A 59 0.37 -18.64 -10.19
N GLU A 60 1.08 -19.77 -10.21
CA GLU A 60 1.49 -20.45 -8.99
C GLU A 60 2.48 -19.59 -8.19
N GLY A 61 2.27 -19.51 -6.87
CA GLY A 61 3.10 -18.69 -5.99
C GLY A 61 2.88 -17.16 -6.12
N ALA A 62 1.86 -16.75 -6.88
CA ALA A 62 1.55 -15.34 -7.10
C ALA A 62 1.24 -14.56 -5.80
N PRO A 63 1.59 -13.26 -5.74
CA PRO A 63 1.43 -12.47 -4.53
C PRO A 63 -0.02 -12.36 -4.07
N LEU A 64 -0.26 -12.69 -2.80
CA LEU A 64 -1.48 -12.40 -2.06
C LEU A 64 -1.17 -11.39 -0.98
N SER A 65 -1.90 -10.29 -0.94
CA SER A 65 -1.72 -9.24 0.05
C SER A 65 -3.05 -8.92 0.71
N THR A 66 -3.06 -8.89 2.03
CA THR A 66 -4.24 -8.51 2.83
C THR A 66 -3.84 -7.44 3.83
N SER A 67 -4.65 -6.39 3.90
CA SER A 67 -4.51 -5.33 4.89
C SER A 67 -5.80 -5.21 5.69
N ILE A 68 -5.66 -5.12 7.00
CA ILE A 68 -6.76 -4.82 7.93
C ILE A 68 -6.40 -3.53 8.65
N SER A 69 -7.26 -2.54 8.59
CA SER A 69 -7.03 -1.27 9.27
C SER A 69 -8.26 -0.82 10.04
N TYR A 70 -8.00 -0.15 11.14
CA TYR A 70 -9.02 0.51 11.94
C TYR A 70 -8.48 1.83 12.44
N HIS A 71 -9.29 2.88 12.44
CA HIS A 71 -8.92 4.12 13.09
C HIS A 71 -10.13 4.88 13.63
N LYS A 72 -9.88 5.67 14.64
CA LYS A 72 -10.89 6.53 15.26
C LYS A 72 -10.30 7.85 15.75
N LEU A 73 -11.13 8.85 15.78
CA LEU A 73 -10.84 10.08 16.48
C LEU A 73 -11.29 9.90 17.93
N VAL A 74 -10.39 10.13 18.88
CA VAL A 74 -10.64 9.90 20.31
C VAL A 74 -11.15 11.17 20.97
N ASP A 75 -10.61 12.32 20.59
CA ASP A 75 -11.03 13.63 21.05
C ASP A 75 -11.05 14.62 19.87
N GLN A 76 -11.03 15.93 20.14
CA GLN A 76 -11.12 16.96 19.10
C GLN A 76 -9.94 16.96 18.13
N ASN A 77 -8.76 16.55 18.58
CA ASN A 77 -7.52 16.67 17.85
C ASN A 77 -6.76 15.34 17.71
N ASN A 78 -6.97 14.40 18.63
CA ASN A 78 -6.18 13.19 18.71
C ASN A 78 -6.91 12.00 18.08
N ALA A 79 -6.23 11.27 17.23
CA ALA A 79 -6.71 10.06 16.61
C ALA A 79 -5.73 8.91 16.80
N PHE A 80 -6.29 7.72 16.95
CA PHE A 80 -5.54 6.47 17.04
C PHE A 80 -6.06 5.48 16.02
N GLY A 81 -5.16 4.63 15.56
CA GLY A 81 -5.48 3.57 14.63
C GLY A 81 -4.49 2.43 14.72
N GLY A 82 -4.73 1.43 13.90
CA GLY A 82 -3.83 0.31 13.72
C GLY A 82 -4.00 -0.28 12.33
N ILE A 83 -2.90 -0.80 11.79
CA ILE A 83 -2.83 -1.47 10.49
C ILE A 83 -2.15 -2.81 10.73
N PHE A 84 -2.74 -3.85 10.17
CA PHE A 84 -2.16 -5.18 10.07
C PHE A 84 -2.05 -5.54 8.60
N ASN A 85 -0.84 -5.81 8.13
CA ASN A 85 -0.55 -6.24 6.78
C ASN A 85 -0.03 -7.67 6.78
N PHE A 86 -0.55 -8.47 5.86
CA PHE A 86 -0.09 -9.80 5.54
C PHE A 86 0.20 -9.85 4.05
N GLU A 87 1.40 -10.27 3.69
CA GLU A 87 1.83 -10.49 2.30
C GLU A 87 2.45 -11.86 2.18
N GLN A 88 2.00 -12.60 1.20
CA GLN A 88 2.56 -13.89 0.84
C GLN A 88 2.93 -13.87 -0.64
N THR A 89 4.19 -14.13 -0.94
CA THR A 89 4.72 -14.33 -2.29
C THR A 89 5.70 -15.47 -2.19
N TYR A 90 5.33 -16.64 -2.73
CA TYR A 90 6.16 -17.82 -2.59
C TYR A 90 7.61 -17.54 -3.00
N PRO A 91 8.60 -17.94 -2.18
CA PRO A 91 8.50 -18.69 -0.91
C PRO A 91 8.47 -17.80 0.35
N SER A 92 8.16 -16.50 0.24
CA SER A 92 8.25 -15.56 1.35
C SER A 92 6.89 -15.15 1.93
N ILE A 93 6.89 -14.89 3.24
CA ILE A 93 5.77 -14.32 3.99
C ILE A 93 6.25 -13.08 4.74
N LYS A 94 5.45 -12.02 4.71
CA LYS A 94 5.64 -10.80 5.51
C LYS A 94 4.40 -10.54 6.34
N ILE A 95 4.58 -10.24 7.61
CA ILE A 95 3.53 -9.81 8.53
C ILE A 95 3.98 -8.48 9.14
N GLU A 96 3.14 -7.47 9.10
CA GLU A 96 3.48 -6.17 9.64
C GLU A 96 2.34 -5.64 10.51
N LEU A 97 2.69 -5.11 11.68
CA LEU A 97 1.79 -4.42 12.60
C LEU A 97 2.24 -2.97 12.76
N GLN A 98 1.30 -2.03 12.59
CA GLN A 98 1.56 -0.59 12.69
C GLN A 98 0.49 0.07 13.57
N PRO A 99 0.75 0.37 14.83
CA PRO A 99 -0.04 1.32 15.58
C PRO A 99 0.12 2.73 14.98
N VAL A 100 -0.98 3.48 14.90
CA VAL A 100 -1.02 4.79 14.26
C VAL A 100 -1.52 5.83 15.24
N TYR A 101 -0.85 6.97 15.27
CA TYR A 101 -1.29 8.17 15.97
C TYR A 101 -1.35 9.34 14.98
N ALA A 102 -2.41 10.15 15.06
CA ALA A 102 -2.50 11.38 14.30
C ALA A 102 -3.04 12.54 15.15
N PHE A 103 -2.51 13.73 14.89
CA PHE A 103 -2.93 14.98 15.52
C PHE A 103 -3.51 15.93 14.48
N HIS A 104 -4.75 16.40 14.72
CA HIS A 104 -5.51 17.25 13.82
C HIS A 104 -5.55 18.68 14.29
N VAL A 105 -5.21 19.62 13.41
CA VAL A 105 -5.25 21.05 13.64
C VAL A 105 -6.32 21.66 12.74
N PRO A 106 -7.44 22.16 13.29
CA PRO A 106 -8.42 22.89 12.50
C PRO A 106 -7.83 24.21 12.03
N LEU A 107 -7.88 24.50 10.74
CA LEU A 107 -7.47 25.76 10.16
C LEU A 107 -8.63 26.77 10.18
N ASN A 108 -8.36 28.04 9.88
CA ASN A 108 -9.25 29.20 10.06
C ASN A 108 -10.71 29.06 9.59
N SER A 109 -11.03 28.15 8.70
CA SER A 109 -12.37 27.99 8.13
C SER A 109 -13.29 27.02 8.88
N LYS A 110 -12.83 26.41 9.98
CA LYS A 110 -13.53 25.29 10.67
C LYS A 110 -13.89 24.08 9.74
N THR A 111 -13.64 24.24 8.44
CA THR A 111 -13.97 23.23 7.43
C THR A 111 -12.74 22.51 6.89
N THR A 112 -11.56 23.08 7.07
CA THR A 112 -10.29 22.52 6.61
C THR A 112 -9.44 22.15 7.80
N ASN A 113 -8.90 20.94 7.77
CA ASN A 113 -8.03 20.40 8.82
C ASN A 113 -6.67 20.05 8.22
N LEU A 114 -5.64 20.30 9.00
CA LEU A 114 -4.30 19.80 8.75
C LEU A 114 -4.00 18.74 9.81
N SER A 115 -3.57 17.56 9.41
CA SER A 115 -3.17 16.53 10.36
C SER A 115 -1.74 16.07 10.14
N PHE A 116 -1.12 15.65 11.22
CA PHE A 116 0.22 15.06 11.27
C PHE A 116 0.10 13.67 11.84
N GLY A 117 0.73 12.68 11.19
CA GLY A 117 0.62 11.30 11.60
C GLY A 117 1.98 10.64 11.78
N LEU A 118 2.04 9.72 12.74
CA LEU A 118 3.20 8.88 13.00
C LEU A 118 2.72 7.42 13.18
N ALA A 119 3.50 6.49 12.66
CA ALA A 119 3.23 5.06 12.81
C ALA A 119 4.56 4.29 12.93
N PRO A 120 4.92 3.81 14.13
CA PRO A 120 5.94 2.78 14.24
C PRO A 120 5.42 1.50 13.59
N SER A 121 6.31 0.71 13.01
CA SER A 121 5.97 -0.58 12.41
C SER A 121 6.89 -1.68 12.90
N LEU A 122 6.31 -2.84 13.19
CA LEU A 122 7.00 -4.08 13.48
C LEU A 122 6.70 -5.05 12.34
N MET A 123 7.72 -5.46 11.61
CA MET A 123 7.63 -6.39 10.51
C MET A 123 8.33 -7.70 10.87
N TYR A 124 7.66 -8.81 10.62
CA TYR A 124 8.22 -10.15 10.59
C TYR A 124 8.28 -10.61 9.16
N TYR A 125 9.43 -11.13 8.74
CA TYR A 125 9.69 -11.68 7.42
C TYR A 125 10.18 -13.12 7.56
N SER A 126 9.67 -14.02 6.73
CA SER A 126 10.09 -15.41 6.68
C SER A 126 10.19 -15.89 5.24
N ILE A 127 11.22 -16.66 4.93
CA ILE A 127 11.36 -17.42 3.68
C ILE A 127 11.44 -18.91 4.06
N ASN A 128 10.65 -19.72 3.38
CA ASN A 128 10.68 -21.17 3.51
C ASN A 128 10.98 -21.78 2.15
N PHE A 129 12.16 -22.36 2.01
CA PHE A 129 12.57 -23.07 0.81
C PHE A 129 12.23 -24.55 0.96
N ASP A 130 11.35 -25.09 0.13
CA ASP A 130 11.17 -26.52 -0.02
C ASP A 130 12.33 -27.08 -0.87
N LEU A 131 13.08 -28.02 -0.30
CA LEU A 131 14.24 -28.64 -0.95
C LEU A 131 13.84 -29.45 -2.20
N GLU A 132 12.60 -29.90 -2.30
CA GLU A 132 12.10 -30.67 -3.43
C GLU A 132 11.98 -29.84 -4.72
N ASP A 133 11.85 -28.51 -4.60
CA ASP A 133 11.69 -27.61 -5.74
C ASP A 133 13.02 -27.14 -6.36
N LEU A 134 14.15 -27.51 -5.76
CA LEU A 134 15.48 -27.13 -6.27
C LEU A 134 16.04 -28.17 -7.23
N PRO A 135 16.44 -27.81 -8.47
CA PRO A 135 16.96 -28.74 -9.47
C PRO A 135 18.25 -29.44 -9.06
N GLN A 136 18.91 -29.00 -8.02
CA GLN A 136 20.14 -29.60 -7.46
C GLN A 136 20.01 -29.72 -5.95
N ASN A 137 19.62 -30.92 -5.48
CA ASN A 137 19.48 -31.25 -4.04
C ASN A 137 20.81 -31.22 -3.25
N GLN A 138 21.87 -30.58 -3.74
CA GLN A 138 23.21 -30.62 -3.16
C GLN A 138 23.88 -29.25 -3.01
N ASP A 139 23.17 -28.13 -3.19
CA ASP A 139 23.76 -26.84 -2.87
C ASP A 139 23.71 -26.63 -1.34
N PRO A 140 24.89 -26.64 -0.66
CA PRO A 140 24.96 -26.44 0.78
C PRO A 140 24.37 -25.11 1.27
N ALA A 141 24.24 -24.12 0.38
CA ALA A 141 23.64 -22.81 0.68
C ALA A 141 22.13 -22.91 0.93
N PHE A 142 21.48 -23.97 0.46
CA PHE A 142 20.03 -24.18 0.57
C PHE A 142 19.67 -25.40 1.42
N SER A 143 20.49 -25.81 2.36
CA SER A 143 20.19 -26.96 3.22
C SER A 143 18.99 -26.68 4.15
N GLY A 144 17.77 -26.72 3.58
CA GLY A 144 16.50 -26.93 4.29
C GLY A 144 16.17 -26.01 5.45
N SER A 145 16.55 -24.74 5.41
CA SER A 145 16.35 -23.84 6.53
C SER A 145 15.30 -22.77 6.22
N THR A 146 14.27 -22.73 7.06
CA THR A 146 13.40 -21.58 7.17
C THR A 146 14.23 -20.40 7.71
N TYR A 147 14.27 -19.33 6.94
CA TYR A 147 14.87 -18.08 7.36
C TYR A 147 13.81 -17.14 7.89
N SER A 148 14.05 -16.49 9.02
CA SER A 148 13.14 -15.49 9.55
C SER A 148 13.88 -14.31 10.17
N SER A 149 13.31 -13.11 10.05
CA SER A 149 13.84 -11.89 10.62
C SER A 149 12.71 -10.96 11.06
N ALA A 150 13.00 -10.11 12.03
CA ALA A 150 12.09 -9.04 12.46
C ALA A 150 12.80 -7.68 12.36
N SER A 151 12.06 -6.67 11.96
CA SER A 151 12.58 -5.31 11.84
C SER A 151 11.58 -4.28 12.34
N ILE A 152 12.08 -3.18 12.88
CA ILE A 152 11.29 -2.04 13.36
C ILE A 152 11.59 -0.85 12.46
N ASP A 153 10.56 -0.16 12.02
CA ASP A 153 10.69 1.06 11.21
C ASP A 153 9.63 2.08 11.64
N PHE A 154 9.62 3.25 10.99
CA PHE A 154 8.67 4.33 11.25
C PHE A 154 8.12 4.89 9.96
N SER A 155 6.87 5.33 10.02
CA SER A 155 6.22 6.07 8.95
C SER A 155 5.70 7.39 9.50
N SER A 156 5.72 8.44 8.69
CA SER A 156 5.14 9.73 9.04
C SER A 156 4.37 10.31 7.86
N GLY A 157 3.47 11.24 8.16
CA GLY A 157 2.71 11.90 7.12
C GLY A 157 2.09 13.21 7.55
N ILE A 158 1.66 13.95 6.54
CA ILE A 158 0.91 15.20 6.64
C ILE A 158 -0.31 15.05 5.74
N TYR A 159 -1.47 15.50 6.19
CA TYR A 159 -2.70 15.42 5.44
C TYR A 159 -3.56 16.67 5.63
N LEU A 160 -3.77 17.40 4.55
CA LEU A 160 -4.67 18.54 4.48
C LEU A 160 -5.97 18.08 3.84
N TYR A 161 -7.08 18.26 4.53
CA TYR A 161 -8.35 17.78 4.03
C TYR A 161 -9.54 18.67 4.42
N ASN A 162 -10.51 18.67 3.53
CA ASN A 162 -11.84 19.24 3.76
C ASN A 162 -12.88 18.40 2.97
N LYS A 163 -14.13 18.92 2.86
CA LYS A 163 -15.21 18.25 2.11
C LYS A 163 -14.87 17.91 0.66
N ARG A 164 -14.06 18.71 0.01
CA ARG A 164 -13.81 18.60 -1.43
C ARG A 164 -12.37 18.23 -1.73
N LEU A 165 -11.43 18.79 -0.99
CA LEU A 165 -10.00 18.67 -1.28
C LEU A 165 -9.34 17.76 -0.27
N SER A 166 -8.48 16.88 -0.76
CA SER A 166 -7.54 16.09 0.03
C SER A 166 -6.16 16.17 -0.58
N ILE A 167 -5.17 16.55 0.25
CA ILE A 167 -3.75 16.56 -0.13
C ILE A 167 -2.97 15.81 0.93
N GLY A 168 -2.24 14.79 0.53
CA GLY A 168 -1.46 13.94 1.41
C GLY A 168 -0.01 13.86 1.00
N LEU A 169 0.88 13.92 1.98
CA LEU A 169 2.31 13.65 1.83
C LEU A 169 2.70 12.67 2.92
N SER A 170 3.42 11.62 2.58
CA SER A 170 3.92 10.69 3.59
C SER A 170 5.22 10.02 3.19
N CYS A 171 5.92 9.55 4.20
CA CYS A 171 7.15 8.78 4.07
C CYS A 171 7.00 7.51 4.89
N VAL A 172 7.11 6.37 4.24
CA VAL A 172 7.06 5.04 4.86
C VAL A 172 8.45 4.44 4.88
N ASN A 173 8.77 3.65 5.91
CA ASN A 173 10.08 3.05 6.14
C ASN A 173 11.19 4.11 6.22
N MET A 174 11.04 5.08 7.12
CA MET A 174 11.95 6.24 7.25
C MET A 174 13.37 5.85 7.65
N ILE A 175 13.51 4.82 8.48
CA ILE A 175 14.81 4.33 8.98
C ILE A 175 15.49 3.45 7.94
N GLN A 176 14.72 2.79 7.05
CA GLN A 176 15.22 1.76 6.14
C GLN A 176 15.90 0.62 6.91
N SER A 177 15.24 0.15 7.95
CA SER A 177 15.78 -0.93 8.78
C SER A 177 16.05 -2.18 7.96
N SER A 178 17.14 -2.87 8.28
CA SER A 178 17.48 -4.13 7.63
C SER A 178 16.66 -5.28 8.24
N PHE A 179 16.39 -6.27 7.42
CA PHE A 179 15.86 -7.57 7.83
C PHE A 179 16.84 -8.67 7.40
N ASP A 180 18.10 -8.49 7.81
CA ASP A 180 19.17 -9.44 7.53
C ASP A 180 18.96 -10.72 8.33
N GLY A 181 19.31 -11.82 7.74
CA GLY A 181 19.32 -13.09 8.38
C GLY A 181 20.62 -13.84 8.28
N GLU A 182 20.88 -14.52 9.33
CA GLU A 182 21.97 -15.45 9.41
C GLU A 182 21.43 -16.85 9.12
N VAL A 183 21.90 -17.49 8.08
CA VAL A 183 21.68 -18.92 7.86
C VAL A 183 22.83 -19.68 8.50
N LEU A 184 22.50 -20.61 9.38
CA LEU A 184 23.47 -21.55 9.91
C LEU A 184 23.74 -22.59 8.82
N VAL A 185 24.83 -22.46 8.09
CA VAL A 185 25.29 -23.50 7.16
C VAL A 185 26.08 -24.53 7.94
N GLN A 186 25.49 -25.71 8.10
CA GLN A 186 26.17 -26.86 8.70
C GLN A 186 26.93 -27.63 7.61
N SER A 187 28.18 -27.29 7.37
CA SER A 187 29.09 -28.07 6.57
C SER A 187 29.89 -29.01 7.47
N ASN A 188 30.08 -30.22 7.07
CA ASN A 188 30.63 -31.43 7.73
C ASN A 188 31.60 -31.31 8.91
N GLN A 189 31.89 -30.18 9.48
CA GLN A 189 32.64 -29.97 10.74
C GLN A 189 32.70 -28.52 11.23
N THR A 190 32.07 -27.57 10.52
CA THR A 190 32.04 -26.16 10.96
C THR A 190 30.66 -25.57 10.79
N VAL A 191 30.11 -25.01 11.86
CA VAL A 191 28.92 -24.18 11.81
C VAL A 191 29.37 -22.81 11.33
N GLY A 192 29.16 -22.48 10.07
CA GLY A 192 29.40 -21.15 9.51
C GLY A 192 28.13 -20.32 9.53
N LYS A 193 28.23 -19.04 9.86
CA LYS A 193 27.15 -18.08 9.64
C LYS A 193 27.34 -17.46 8.27
N THR A 194 26.40 -17.69 7.35
CA THR A 194 26.40 -16.99 6.06
C THR A 194 25.28 -15.95 6.12
N SER A 195 25.62 -14.70 5.91
CA SER A 195 24.64 -13.62 5.78
C SER A 195 24.20 -13.55 4.32
N PHE A 196 22.92 -13.76 4.06
CA PHE A 196 22.33 -13.35 2.79
C PHE A 196 22.27 -11.83 2.81
N GLY A 197 22.82 -11.19 1.83
CA GLY A 197 23.00 -9.76 1.66
C GLY A 197 22.09 -8.83 2.47
N LYS A 198 22.48 -7.61 2.62
CA LYS A 198 21.76 -6.62 3.42
C LYS A 198 20.44 -6.24 2.74
N ASN A 199 19.33 -6.87 3.15
CA ASN A 199 18.00 -6.53 2.69
C ASN A 199 17.48 -5.35 3.52
N LEU A 200 17.30 -4.20 2.87
CA LEU A 200 16.75 -3.00 3.50
C LEU A 200 15.28 -2.84 3.16
N ARG A 201 14.48 -2.38 4.12
CA ARG A 201 13.14 -1.86 3.83
C ARG A 201 13.30 -0.61 2.97
N GLU A 202 12.68 -0.60 1.80
CA GLU A 202 12.76 0.57 0.92
C GLU A 202 11.96 1.73 1.48
N ARG A 203 12.56 2.93 1.51
CA ARG A 203 11.86 4.16 1.85
C ARG A 203 10.98 4.57 0.68
N ILE A 204 9.71 4.85 0.98
CA ILE A 204 8.74 5.23 -0.03
C ILE A 204 8.10 6.56 0.37
N TYR A 205 8.08 7.47 -0.58
CA TYR A 205 7.34 8.73 -0.46
C TYR A 205 6.05 8.61 -1.27
N TYR A 206 4.95 9.01 -0.65
CA TYR A 206 3.63 9.05 -1.26
C TYR A 206 3.12 10.48 -1.35
N TYR A 207 2.48 10.78 -2.47
CA TYR A 207 1.87 12.05 -2.78
C TYR A 207 0.44 11.79 -3.24
N LEU A 208 -0.52 12.41 -2.59
CA LEU A 208 -1.95 12.29 -2.90
C LEU A 208 -2.54 13.67 -3.14
N VAL A 209 -3.30 13.80 -4.21
CA VAL A 209 -4.19 14.94 -4.45
C VAL A 209 -5.51 14.40 -4.96
N SER A 210 -6.61 14.74 -4.32
CA SER A 210 -7.95 14.46 -4.82
C SER A 210 -8.90 15.64 -4.61
N TYR A 211 -9.86 15.75 -5.52
CA TYR A 211 -10.88 16.79 -5.43
C TYR A 211 -12.25 16.25 -5.81
N ASN A 212 -13.28 16.57 -5.01
CA ASN A 212 -14.66 16.18 -5.27
C ASN A 212 -15.42 17.34 -5.93
N PHE A 213 -15.81 17.15 -7.18
CA PHE A 213 -16.68 18.04 -7.94
C PHE A 213 -18.12 17.55 -7.87
N ASP A 214 -19.03 18.40 -7.41
CA ASP A 214 -20.47 18.14 -7.52
C ASP A 214 -20.90 18.38 -8.97
N ILE A 215 -21.53 17.38 -9.65
CA ILE A 215 -21.88 17.46 -11.08
C ILE A 215 -23.36 17.76 -11.26
N ILE A 216 -24.25 16.94 -10.69
CA ILE A 216 -25.69 17.03 -10.88
C ILE A 216 -26.37 16.98 -9.52
N ASN A 217 -27.09 18.05 -9.15
CA ASN A 217 -27.94 18.16 -7.94
C ASN A 217 -27.29 17.64 -6.64
N ASN A 218 -25.95 17.66 -6.54
CA ASN A 218 -25.15 17.09 -5.46
C ASN A 218 -25.26 15.56 -5.31
N ASP A 219 -26.05 14.88 -6.13
CA ASP A 219 -26.18 13.40 -6.07
C ASP A 219 -25.01 12.71 -6.76
N TRP A 220 -24.49 13.34 -7.81
CA TRP A 220 -23.37 12.82 -8.57
C TRP A 220 -22.11 13.65 -8.30
N LYS A 221 -21.01 12.96 -8.01
CA LYS A 221 -19.71 13.59 -7.79
C LYS A 221 -18.68 12.95 -8.71
N LEU A 222 -17.82 13.80 -9.27
CA LEU A 222 -16.63 13.40 -9.98
C LEU A 222 -15.43 13.64 -9.07
N GLU A 223 -14.62 12.63 -8.87
CA GLU A 223 -13.42 12.70 -8.06
C GLU A 223 -12.20 12.26 -8.86
N PRO A 224 -11.47 13.20 -9.49
CA PRO A 224 -10.13 12.95 -9.97
C PRO A 224 -9.17 12.79 -8.80
N ILE A 225 -8.30 11.79 -8.89
CA ILE A 225 -7.27 11.47 -7.90
C ILE A 225 -5.94 11.30 -8.62
N ILE A 226 -4.91 11.95 -8.12
CA ILE A 226 -3.52 11.73 -8.52
C ILE A 226 -2.80 11.15 -7.31
N PHE A 227 -2.25 9.97 -7.47
CA PHE A 227 -1.50 9.28 -6.44
C PHE A 227 -0.14 8.87 -6.99
N SER A 228 0.92 9.44 -6.44
CA SER A 228 2.28 9.17 -6.87
C SER A 228 3.07 8.55 -5.74
N ARG A 229 3.97 7.67 -6.09
CA ARG A 229 4.94 7.09 -5.17
C ARG A 229 6.31 7.05 -5.80
N THR A 230 7.34 7.25 -4.97
CA THR A 230 8.74 7.14 -5.39
C THR A 230 9.52 6.33 -4.37
N PHE A 231 10.34 5.43 -4.87
CA PHE A 231 11.21 4.54 -4.10
C PHE A 231 12.61 5.14 -4.08
N ASN A 232 13.16 5.43 -2.88
CA ASN A 232 14.53 5.94 -2.71
C ASN A 232 14.94 7.05 -3.69
N ASN A 233 14.02 7.99 -4.00
CA ASN A 233 14.21 9.07 -4.99
C ASN A 233 14.49 8.59 -6.44
N GLN A 234 14.14 7.36 -6.75
CA GLN A 234 14.21 6.83 -8.12
C GLN A 234 12.86 6.97 -8.83
N ASN A 235 12.56 6.12 -9.77
CA ASN A 235 11.38 6.21 -10.62
C ASN A 235 10.09 6.56 -9.89
N ILE A 236 9.40 7.61 -10.34
CA ILE A 236 8.08 7.99 -9.84
C ILE A 236 7.04 7.17 -10.61
N VAL A 237 6.23 6.42 -9.87
CA VAL A 237 5.05 5.75 -10.40
C VAL A 237 3.81 6.53 -9.99
N THR A 238 3.00 6.92 -10.95
CA THR A 238 1.80 7.74 -10.73
C THR A 238 0.56 7.03 -11.24
N ASP A 239 -0.46 6.98 -10.39
CA ASP A 239 -1.80 6.53 -10.71
C ASP A 239 -2.69 7.76 -10.97
N PHE A 240 -3.28 7.84 -12.14
CA PHE A 240 -4.33 8.80 -12.50
C PHE A 240 -5.67 8.08 -12.41
N ILE A 241 -6.53 8.48 -11.48
CA ILE A 241 -7.79 7.82 -11.23
C ILE A 241 -8.92 8.82 -11.40
N THR A 242 -9.97 8.39 -12.05
CA THR A 242 -11.25 9.10 -12.12
C THR A 242 -12.31 8.24 -11.48
N ARG A 243 -12.94 8.76 -10.43
CA ARG A 243 -14.03 8.08 -9.73
C ARG A 243 -15.31 8.87 -9.85
N ILE A 244 -16.39 8.22 -10.29
CA ILE A 244 -17.74 8.78 -10.32
C ILE A 244 -18.49 8.16 -9.16
N LYS A 245 -19.08 9.00 -8.30
CA LYS A 245 -19.83 8.58 -7.11
C LYS A 245 -21.29 9.00 -7.24
N TYR A 246 -22.20 8.12 -6.85
CA TYR A 246 -23.63 8.38 -6.77
C TYR A 246 -24.10 8.28 -5.30
N LEU A 247 -24.65 9.38 -4.77
CA LEU A 247 -25.11 9.53 -3.38
C LEU A 247 -24.05 9.11 -2.33
N ASP A 248 -22.75 9.24 -2.64
CA ASP A 248 -21.61 8.75 -1.84
C ASP A 248 -21.68 7.25 -1.46
N ASN A 249 -22.62 6.53 -2.02
CA ASN A 249 -22.89 5.12 -1.71
C ASN A 249 -22.36 4.16 -2.76
N ASN A 250 -22.48 4.53 -4.03
CA ASN A 250 -22.04 3.72 -5.15
C ASN A 250 -20.97 4.48 -5.93
N TRP A 251 -20.01 3.77 -6.49
CA TRP A 251 -18.98 4.40 -7.29
C TRP A 251 -18.47 3.46 -8.39
N LEU A 252 -18.01 4.09 -9.46
CA LEU A 252 -17.22 3.47 -10.52
C LEU A 252 -15.89 4.20 -10.61
N SER A 253 -14.80 3.49 -10.89
CA SER A 253 -13.49 4.08 -11.08
C SER A 253 -12.79 3.52 -12.32
N LEU A 254 -12.04 4.39 -12.97
CA LEU A 254 -11.06 4.06 -13.99
C LEU A 254 -9.72 4.60 -13.55
N ALA A 255 -8.68 3.82 -13.69
CA ALA A 255 -7.33 4.22 -13.34
C ALA A 255 -6.35 3.84 -14.44
N TYR A 256 -5.36 4.71 -14.63
CA TYR A 256 -4.17 4.44 -15.44
C TYR A 256 -2.92 4.71 -14.61
N ARG A 257 -2.03 3.75 -14.56
CA ARG A 257 -0.74 3.83 -13.87
C ARG A 257 0.38 3.94 -14.90
N THR A 258 1.37 4.77 -14.60
CA THR A 258 2.48 5.04 -15.51
C THR A 258 3.37 3.83 -15.81
N ASP A 259 3.23 2.72 -15.08
CA ASP A 259 3.85 1.44 -15.38
C ASP A 259 3.12 0.63 -16.47
N GLY A 260 2.05 1.18 -17.05
CA GLY A 260 1.23 0.55 -18.08
C GLY A 260 0.06 -0.27 -17.53
N THR A 261 -0.23 -0.20 -16.23
CA THR A 261 -1.41 -0.86 -15.65
C THR A 261 -2.66 0.01 -15.84
N THR A 262 -3.74 -0.60 -16.32
CA THR A 262 -5.06 0.02 -16.38
C THR A 262 -5.99 -0.74 -15.44
N SER A 263 -6.81 -0.01 -14.67
CA SER A 263 -7.68 -0.63 -13.68
C SER A 263 -9.11 -0.13 -13.82
N PHE A 264 -10.05 -1.05 -13.64
CA PHE A 264 -11.47 -0.76 -13.52
C PHE A 264 -11.95 -1.20 -12.15
N GLY A 265 -12.73 -0.35 -11.49
CA GLY A 265 -13.28 -0.67 -10.17
C GLY A 265 -14.72 -0.21 -10.01
N PHE A 266 -15.43 -0.87 -9.13
CA PHE A 266 -16.76 -0.47 -8.70
C PHE A 266 -16.98 -0.81 -7.23
N GLY A 267 -17.91 -0.11 -6.62
CA GLY A 267 -18.29 -0.39 -5.24
C GLY A 267 -19.67 0.11 -4.93
N PHE A 268 -20.27 -0.49 -3.91
CA PHE A 268 -21.59 -0.15 -3.44
C PHE A 268 -21.70 -0.27 -1.94
N LYS A 269 -22.62 0.50 -1.38
CA LYS A 269 -22.94 0.46 0.06
C LYS A 269 -24.11 -0.48 0.30
N ALA A 270 -23.88 -1.44 1.19
CA ALA A 270 -24.89 -2.34 1.70
C ALA A 270 -25.04 -2.10 3.21
N ASN A 271 -26.02 -1.31 3.60
CA ASN A 271 -26.25 -0.96 5.00
C ASN A 271 -25.07 -0.15 5.62
N LYS A 272 -24.35 -0.74 6.59
CA LYS A 272 -23.17 -0.16 7.25
C LYS A 272 -21.84 -0.66 6.66
N MET A 273 -21.90 -1.33 5.53
CA MET A 273 -20.73 -1.92 4.86
C MET A 273 -20.64 -1.38 3.44
N HIS A 274 -19.42 -1.03 3.02
CA HIS A 274 -19.08 -0.83 1.62
C HIS A 274 -18.31 -2.02 1.10
N ILE A 275 -18.70 -2.48 -0.08
CA ILE A 275 -18.01 -3.53 -0.81
C ILE A 275 -17.45 -2.90 -2.08
N GLY A 276 -16.15 -3.02 -2.28
CA GLY A 276 -15.47 -2.58 -3.48
C GLY A 276 -14.75 -3.74 -4.17
N TYR A 277 -14.73 -3.71 -5.48
CA TYR A 277 -13.96 -4.64 -6.30
C TYR A 277 -13.21 -3.85 -7.37
N SER A 278 -11.98 -4.25 -7.65
CA SER A 278 -11.23 -3.77 -8.82
C SER A 278 -10.49 -4.90 -9.53
N TYR A 279 -10.32 -4.68 -10.82
CA TYR A 279 -9.57 -5.53 -11.73
C TYR A 279 -8.48 -4.70 -12.40
N ASP A 280 -7.23 -5.19 -12.33
CA ASP A 280 -6.09 -4.55 -12.99
C ASP A 280 -5.61 -5.39 -14.16
N TYR A 281 -5.41 -4.73 -15.28
CA TYR A 281 -4.85 -5.28 -16.50
C TYR A 281 -3.56 -4.54 -16.88
N GLN A 282 -2.47 -5.27 -17.05
CA GLN A 282 -1.18 -4.67 -17.40
C GLN A 282 -0.95 -4.77 -18.91
N LEU A 283 -1.06 -3.62 -19.60
CA LEU A 283 -1.03 -3.54 -21.06
C LEU A 283 0.32 -3.95 -21.67
N SER A 284 1.42 -3.72 -20.97
CA SER A 284 2.79 -3.86 -21.51
C SER A 284 3.53 -5.11 -21.08
N SER A 285 2.88 -6.03 -20.33
CA SER A 285 3.56 -7.19 -19.75
C SER A 285 3.18 -8.50 -20.45
N SER A 286 4.19 -9.25 -20.88
CA SER A 286 4.01 -10.60 -21.43
C SER A 286 3.43 -11.61 -20.42
N ILE A 287 3.54 -11.31 -19.12
CA ILE A 287 3.02 -12.18 -18.05
C ILE A 287 1.49 -12.28 -18.08
N MET A 288 0.81 -11.29 -18.67
CA MET A 288 -0.66 -11.29 -18.83
C MET A 288 -1.18 -12.42 -19.71
N SER A 289 -0.34 -12.99 -20.56
CA SER A 289 -0.73 -14.15 -21.38
C SER A 289 -0.83 -15.45 -20.56
N TYR A 290 -0.34 -15.44 -19.33
CA TYR A 290 -0.22 -16.62 -18.46
C TYR A 290 -1.01 -16.50 -17.16
N ASN A 291 -1.82 -15.44 -17.00
CA ASN A 291 -2.63 -15.22 -15.81
C ASN A 291 -3.96 -14.52 -16.16
N TYR A 292 -4.87 -14.47 -15.19
CA TYR A 292 -6.21 -13.86 -15.33
C TYR A 292 -6.27 -12.42 -14.81
N GLY A 293 -5.13 -11.72 -14.73
CA GLY A 293 -5.05 -10.36 -14.20
C GLY A 293 -4.92 -10.29 -12.68
N THR A 294 -5.11 -9.11 -12.15
CA THR A 294 -5.01 -8.87 -10.70
C THR A 294 -6.37 -8.43 -10.17
N HIS A 295 -6.79 -9.05 -9.09
CA HIS A 295 -8.09 -8.84 -8.48
C HIS A 295 -7.93 -8.26 -7.07
N GLU A 296 -8.79 -7.31 -6.72
CA GLU A 296 -8.78 -6.70 -5.40
C GLU A 296 -10.20 -6.53 -4.87
N ILE A 297 -10.39 -6.90 -3.61
CA ILE A 297 -11.67 -6.77 -2.89
C ILE A 297 -11.43 -5.92 -1.65
N VAL A 298 -12.34 -4.98 -1.40
CA VAL A 298 -12.36 -4.13 -0.21
C VAL A 298 -13.69 -4.29 0.50
N LEU A 299 -13.63 -4.55 1.80
CA LEU A 299 -14.76 -4.52 2.71
C LEU A 299 -14.53 -3.43 3.75
N SER A 300 -15.36 -2.39 3.76
CA SER A 300 -15.29 -1.30 4.73
C SER A 300 -16.52 -1.26 5.61
N PHE A 301 -16.34 -1.35 6.92
CA PHE A 301 -17.41 -1.27 7.90
C PHE A 301 -17.41 0.12 8.54
N TYR A 302 -18.59 0.77 8.57
CA TYR A 302 -18.81 2.07 9.19
C TYR A 302 -19.25 1.90 10.63
N ILE A 303 -18.33 2.05 11.56
CA ILE A 303 -18.63 2.03 12.99
C ILE A 303 -18.97 3.47 13.39
N PRO A 304 -20.17 3.75 13.95
CA PRO A 304 -20.53 5.09 14.36
C PRO A 304 -19.48 5.67 15.32
N ALA A 305 -19.06 6.89 15.07
CA ALA A 305 -18.26 7.63 16.03
C ALA A 305 -19.18 8.08 17.17
N PHE A 306 -18.84 7.77 18.43
CA PHE A 306 -19.51 8.39 19.56
C PHE A 306 -19.28 9.89 19.49
N GLN A 307 -20.38 10.67 19.35
CA GLN A 307 -20.31 12.13 19.31
C GLN A 307 -19.87 12.62 20.69
N HIS A 308 -18.59 12.92 20.85
CA HIS A 308 -18.19 13.93 21.79
C HIS A 308 -18.56 15.29 21.13
N ASN A 309 -19.39 16.10 21.82
CA ASN A 309 -19.91 17.38 21.34
C ASN A 309 -18.88 18.19 20.57
N ARG A 310 -18.76 17.94 19.28
CA ARG A 310 -18.06 18.84 18.38
C ARG A 310 -19.05 19.89 17.93
N HIS A 311 -18.82 21.13 18.30
CA HIS A 311 -19.38 22.28 17.61
C HIS A 311 -18.83 22.40 16.19
N THR A 312 -18.72 21.32 15.50
CA THR A 312 -18.35 21.30 14.09
C THR A 312 -19.45 20.57 13.34
N ASN A 313 -20.24 21.33 12.62
CA ASN A 313 -21.16 20.86 11.59
C ASN A 313 -20.39 20.15 10.47
N PHE A 314 -19.66 19.08 10.79
CA PHE A 314 -18.98 18.25 9.86
C PHE A 314 -19.78 16.97 9.69
N TRP A 315 -20.41 16.84 8.52
CA TRP A 315 -20.83 15.59 7.92
C TRP A 315 -21.87 14.80 8.72
N ILE A 316 -23.09 15.25 8.71
CA ILE A 316 -24.26 14.37 8.85
C ILE A 316 -24.47 13.76 7.46
N PHE A 317 -24.17 12.46 7.32
CA PHE A 317 -24.77 11.56 6.32
C PHE A 317 -24.78 10.17 6.89
#